data_a286578843cdcc9cabb65cac97e52b18
#
_entry.id   a286578843cdcc9cabb65cac97e52b18
#
_cell.length_a   1.000
_cell.length_b   1.000
_cell.length_c   1.000
_cell.angle_alpha   90.00
_cell.angle_beta   90.00
_cell.angle_gamma   90.00
#
_symmetry.space_group_name_H-M   'P 1'
#
loop_
_entity.id
_entity.type
_entity.pdbx_description
1 polymer ?
#
loop_
_entity_poly.entity_id
_entity_poly.type
_entity_poly.pdbx_seq_one_letter_code
_entity_poly.pdbx_strand_id
1 'polypeptide(L)'
;PHFYLAPMAAFFGLFGKPKVMFHEELPSRQRIVRILQEHIVPDMEARGFTFNEKKVLFKRDRGDQLDVIHNHTHPRNSSPNWVRFQPFWMVESRSYACWMQEHMGKDKDWGGTLIHGRLEDLSLHDERMMDVEWFDLARTDNKKLIEHYHQVLMQELVPLMDSLEDLRNVLAYERTRGHHDTPRYITVACMLGDMAEAQA
;
A
#
# COMPACT_ATOMS: atom_id res chain seq x y z
N PRO A 1 66.67 8.59 16.53
CA PRO A 1 65.37 7.98 16.48
C PRO A 1 64.39 8.88 15.71
N HIS A 2 64.07 8.46 14.47
CA HIS A 2 63.09 9.17 13.64
C HIS A 2 61.71 8.59 13.95
N PHE A 3 60.85 9.40 14.55
CA PHE A 3 59.40 9.07 14.69
C PHE A 3 58.71 9.32 13.37
N TYR A 4 58.29 8.27 12.70
CA TYR A 4 57.36 8.34 11.57
C TYR A 4 55.93 8.63 12.10
N LEU A 5 55.47 9.83 11.85
CA LEU A 5 54.06 10.17 11.98
C LEU A 5 53.33 9.60 10.74
N ALA A 6 52.61 8.52 10.95
CA ALA A 6 51.68 8.01 9.93
C ALA A 6 50.52 9.01 9.73
N PRO A 7 50.10 9.28 8.47
CA PRO A 7 49.00 10.23 8.24
C PRO A 7 47.67 9.66 8.70
N MET A 8 46.99 10.41 9.59
CA MET A 8 45.61 10.19 10.06
C MET A 8 44.57 10.49 8.95
N ALA A 9 44.72 9.93 7.76
CA ALA A 9 43.85 10.23 6.61
C ALA A 9 42.87 9.10 6.22
N ALA A 10 42.65 8.11 7.10
CA ALA A 10 41.84 6.92 6.72
C ALA A 10 40.57 6.67 7.55
N PHE A 11 40.06 7.68 8.29
CA PHE A 11 38.89 7.48 9.15
C PHE A 11 37.58 8.13 8.67
N PHE A 12 37.57 8.83 7.52
CA PHE A 12 36.39 9.55 7.02
C PHE A 12 35.42 8.69 6.17
N GLY A 13 35.67 7.40 5.98
CA GLY A 13 34.85 6.51 5.14
C GLY A 13 33.79 5.67 5.89
N LEU A 14 33.76 5.71 7.22
CA LEU A 14 32.92 4.80 8.02
C LEU A 14 31.56 5.38 8.48
N PHE A 15 31.32 6.66 8.26
CA PHE A 15 30.03 7.26 8.57
C PHE A 15 29.17 7.28 7.29
N GLY A 16 28.21 6.36 7.20
CA GLY A 16 27.16 6.43 6.17
C GLY A 16 26.53 7.83 6.14
N LYS A 17 26.04 8.27 4.97
CA LYS A 17 25.33 9.56 4.88
C LYS A 17 24.25 9.65 5.95
N PRO A 18 24.13 10.80 6.65
CA PRO A 18 23.10 10.96 7.66
C PRO A 18 21.72 10.73 7.04
N LYS A 19 20.87 9.98 7.74
CA LYS A 19 19.48 9.74 7.34
C LYS A 19 18.70 11.04 7.39
N VAL A 20 17.86 11.27 6.39
CA VAL A 20 16.91 12.37 6.41
C VAL A 20 15.69 11.91 7.22
N MET A 21 15.41 12.65 8.29
CA MET A 21 14.28 12.36 9.18
C MET A 21 13.30 13.53 9.15
N PHE A 22 12.01 13.23 8.98
CA PHE A 22 10.97 14.26 8.93
C PHE A 22 10.16 14.28 10.23
N HIS A 23 9.85 15.46 10.77
CA HIS A 23 8.89 15.69 11.85
C HIS A 23 9.11 14.81 13.09
N GLU A 24 10.36 14.63 13.52
CA GLU A 24 10.70 13.78 14.68
C GLU A 24 10.09 14.28 16.00
N GLU A 25 9.76 15.57 16.05
CA GLU A 25 9.12 16.23 17.20
C GLU A 25 7.63 15.87 17.35
N LEU A 26 7.00 15.33 16.30
CA LEU A 26 5.58 15.03 16.34
C LEU A 26 5.27 13.64 16.95
N PRO A 27 4.11 13.48 17.62
CA PRO A 27 3.60 12.17 17.99
C PRO A 27 3.47 11.25 16.77
N SER A 28 3.74 9.96 16.94
CA SER A 28 3.88 8.97 15.86
C SER A 28 2.80 9.03 14.78
N ARG A 29 1.53 9.10 15.20
CA ARG A 29 0.41 9.18 14.24
C ARG A 29 0.38 10.52 13.50
N GLN A 30 0.62 11.63 14.20
CA GLN A 30 0.65 12.95 13.56
C GLN A 30 1.82 13.06 12.58
N ARG A 31 2.94 12.46 12.91
CA ARG A 31 4.11 12.36 12.04
C ARG A 31 3.80 11.62 10.74
N ILE A 32 3.16 10.45 10.83
CA ILE A 32 2.73 9.69 9.65
C ILE A 32 1.77 10.53 8.78
N VAL A 33 0.72 11.10 9.40
CA VAL A 33 -0.26 11.94 8.68
C VAL A 33 0.42 13.12 7.99
N ARG A 34 1.29 13.82 8.70
CA ARG A 34 1.98 15.01 8.18
C ARG A 34 2.87 14.68 6.98
N ILE A 35 3.63 13.60 7.07
CA ILE A 35 4.48 13.12 5.97
C ILE A 35 3.62 12.75 4.75
N LEU A 36 2.51 12.02 4.95
CA LEU A 36 1.62 11.67 3.85
C LEU A 36 0.99 12.93 3.22
N GLN A 37 0.56 13.89 4.02
CA GLN A 37 -0.01 15.16 3.53
C GLN A 37 0.97 15.97 2.67
N GLU A 38 2.23 16.01 3.05
CA GLU A 38 3.22 16.81 2.35
C GLU A 38 3.74 16.16 1.07
N HIS A 39 3.80 14.82 1.03
CA HIS A 39 4.53 14.12 -0.02
C HIS A 39 3.68 13.18 -0.89
N ILE A 40 2.51 12.78 -0.44
CA ILE A 40 1.68 11.77 -1.13
C ILE A 40 0.31 12.33 -1.52
N VAL A 41 -0.34 13.05 -0.61
CA VAL A 41 -1.71 13.54 -0.81
C VAL A 41 -1.88 14.35 -2.09
N PRO A 42 -0.99 15.33 -2.44
CA PRO A 42 -1.20 16.14 -3.65
C PRO A 42 -1.33 15.30 -4.93
N ASP A 43 -0.46 14.30 -5.10
CA ASP A 43 -0.47 13.47 -6.29
C ASP A 43 -1.62 12.45 -6.29
N MET A 44 -2.03 11.97 -5.11
CA MET A 44 -3.21 11.12 -4.96
C MET A 44 -4.49 11.89 -5.25
N GLU A 45 -4.62 13.13 -4.78
CA GLU A 45 -5.76 14.00 -5.09
C GLU A 45 -5.87 14.31 -6.59
N ALA A 46 -4.74 14.53 -7.26
CA ALA A 46 -4.69 14.69 -8.72
C ALA A 46 -5.17 13.41 -9.46
N ARG A 47 -5.19 12.26 -8.82
CA ARG A 47 -5.73 10.97 -9.31
C ARG A 47 -7.16 10.67 -8.83
N GLY A 48 -7.82 11.66 -8.21
CA GLY A 48 -9.21 11.57 -7.75
C GLY A 48 -9.39 10.91 -6.37
N PHE A 49 -8.32 10.66 -5.64
CA PHE A 49 -8.42 10.18 -4.26
C PHE A 49 -8.70 11.34 -3.31
N THR A 50 -9.38 11.05 -2.21
CA THR A 50 -9.51 11.92 -1.04
C THR A 50 -8.78 11.31 0.13
N PHE A 51 -8.14 12.13 0.97
CA PHE A 51 -7.42 11.68 2.15
C PHE A 51 -8.24 11.87 3.43
N ASN A 52 -8.42 10.80 4.19
CA ASN A 52 -9.04 10.83 5.51
C ASN A 52 -7.99 10.72 6.60
N GLU A 53 -7.65 11.84 7.24
CA GLU A 53 -6.63 11.90 8.30
C GLU A 53 -6.98 11.05 9.52
N LYS A 54 -8.29 11.01 9.91
CA LYS A 54 -8.73 10.25 11.08
C LYS A 54 -8.56 8.75 10.92
N LYS A 55 -8.61 8.25 9.69
CA LYS A 55 -8.44 6.83 9.37
C LYS A 55 -7.11 6.53 8.70
N VAL A 56 -6.33 7.55 8.32
CA VAL A 56 -5.08 7.48 7.57
C VAL A 56 -5.27 6.66 6.30
N LEU A 57 -6.29 7.00 5.52
CA LEU A 57 -6.62 6.29 4.30
C LEU A 57 -6.88 7.23 3.12
N PHE A 58 -6.56 6.75 1.93
CA PHE A 58 -6.98 7.31 0.66
C PHE A 58 -8.21 6.56 0.15
N LYS A 59 -9.14 7.30 -0.46
CA LYS A 59 -10.38 6.75 -0.98
C LYS A 59 -10.72 7.41 -2.31
N ARG A 60 -11.10 6.62 -3.31
CA ARG A 60 -11.56 7.11 -4.62
C ARG A 60 -12.83 6.37 -5.02
N ASP A 61 -13.92 7.10 -5.21
CA ASP A 61 -15.20 6.57 -5.69
C ASP A 61 -15.25 6.68 -7.22
N ARG A 62 -15.42 5.56 -7.90
CA ARG A 62 -15.51 5.44 -9.37
C ARG A 62 -16.89 4.95 -9.81
N GLY A 63 -17.94 5.26 -9.05
CA GLY A 63 -19.29 4.79 -9.33
C GLY A 63 -19.53 3.39 -8.81
N ASP A 64 -19.41 2.35 -9.62
CA ASP A 64 -19.54 0.97 -9.13
C ASP A 64 -18.44 0.58 -8.17
N GLN A 65 -17.22 1.04 -8.43
CA GLN A 65 -16.05 0.66 -7.65
C GLN A 65 -15.61 1.75 -6.68
N LEU A 66 -15.03 1.31 -5.58
CA LEU A 66 -14.46 2.12 -4.54
C LEU A 66 -13.04 1.62 -4.23
N ASP A 67 -12.06 2.43 -4.58
CA ASP A 67 -10.67 2.16 -4.25
C ASP A 67 -10.34 2.68 -2.86
N VAL A 68 -9.67 1.88 -2.05
CA VAL A 68 -9.24 2.23 -0.70
C VAL A 68 -7.78 1.83 -0.50
N ILE A 69 -6.95 2.77 -0.02
CA ILE A 69 -5.59 2.48 0.43
C ILE A 69 -5.51 2.91 1.89
N HIS A 70 -5.42 1.94 2.78
CA HIS A 70 -5.41 2.15 4.22
C HIS A 70 -3.98 2.04 4.76
N ASN A 71 -3.48 3.10 5.37
CA ASN A 71 -2.17 3.10 6.02
C ASN A 71 -2.35 2.72 7.50
N HIS A 72 -2.38 1.42 7.78
CA HIS A 72 -2.51 0.92 9.15
C HIS A 72 -1.35 1.39 10.01
N THR A 73 -1.65 2.09 11.09
CA THR A 73 -0.63 2.52 12.05
C THR A 73 -0.41 1.42 13.08
N HIS A 74 0.86 1.10 13.37
CA HIS A 74 1.15 0.06 14.34
C HIS A 74 0.60 0.40 15.73
N PRO A 75 -0.07 -0.52 16.44
CA PRO A 75 -0.70 -0.23 17.75
C PRO A 75 0.29 0.20 18.85
N ARG A 76 1.55 -0.23 18.73
CA ARG A 76 2.64 0.10 19.67
C ARG A 76 3.46 1.31 19.25
N ASN A 77 2.99 2.11 18.30
CA ASN A 77 3.72 3.31 17.90
C ASN A 77 3.97 4.25 19.07
N SER A 78 5.23 4.62 19.26
CA SER A 78 5.69 5.55 20.30
C SER A 78 6.82 6.41 19.76
N SER A 79 6.57 7.70 19.56
CA SER A 79 7.58 8.65 19.09
C SER A 79 8.65 8.90 20.16
N PRO A 80 9.92 9.11 19.78
CA PRO A 80 10.46 9.10 18.42
C PRO A 80 10.91 7.70 17.92
N ASN A 81 10.97 6.69 18.81
CA ASN A 81 11.71 5.44 18.60
C ASN A 81 10.96 4.37 17.80
N TRP A 82 9.64 4.52 17.66
CA TRP A 82 8.79 3.54 17.00
C TRP A 82 7.66 4.24 16.24
N VAL A 83 7.83 4.40 14.93
CA VAL A 83 6.85 5.08 14.07
C VAL A 83 6.65 4.26 12.81
N ARG A 84 5.67 3.37 12.84
CA ARG A 84 5.44 2.38 11.78
C ARG A 84 4.05 2.48 11.20
N PHE A 85 3.95 2.24 9.89
CA PHE A 85 2.68 2.06 9.20
C PHE A 85 2.81 0.99 8.11
N GLN A 86 1.70 0.34 7.78
CA GLN A 86 1.60 -0.69 6.75
C GLN A 86 0.49 -0.31 5.79
N PRO A 87 0.79 -0.07 4.52
CA PRO A 87 -0.23 0.14 3.51
C PRO A 87 -0.91 -1.18 3.13
N PHE A 88 -2.22 -1.13 3.13
CA PHE A 88 -3.10 -2.19 2.66
C PHE A 88 -4.07 -1.58 1.66
N TRP A 89 -4.30 -2.22 0.54
CA TRP A 89 -5.20 -1.72 -0.49
C TRP A 89 -6.33 -2.69 -0.78
N MET A 90 -7.47 -2.14 -1.21
CA MET A 90 -8.60 -2.92 -1.66
C MET A 90 -9.40 -2.16 -2.73
N VAL A 91 -10.07 -2.92 -3.57
CA VAL A 91 -11.12 -2.45 -4.47
C VAL A 91 -12.42 -3.13 -4.03
N GLU A 92 -13.42 -2.32 -3.74
CA GLU A 92 -14.79 -2.79 -3.47
C GLU A 92 -15.63 -2.56 -4.73
N SER A 93 -16.64 -3.42 -5.00
CA SER A 93 -17.58 -3.27 -6.09
C SER A 93 -19.00 -3.43 -5.57
N ARG A 94 -19.84 -2.44 -5.89
CA ARG A 94 -21.27 -2.45 -5.51
C ARG A 94 -22.02 -3.53 -6.25
N SER A 95 -21.75 -3.71 -7.54
CA SER A 95 -22.37 -4.78 -8.35
C SER A 95 -21.98 -6.16 -7.84
N TYR A 96 -20.71 -6.36 -7.46
CA TYR A 96 -20.26 -7.60 -6.83
C TYR A 96 -20.94 -7.83 -5.47
N ALA A 97 -21.06 -6.80 -4.64
CA ALA A 97 -21.78 -6.89 -3.38
C ALA A 97 -23.26 -7.29 -3.57
N CYS A 98 -23.96 -6.65 -4.52
CA CYS A 98 -25.35 -6.99 -4.86
C CYS A 98 -25.47 -8.44 -5.35
N TRP A 99 -24.59 -8.83 -6.27
CA TRP A 99 -24.61 -10.21 -6.79
C TRP A 99 -24.38 -11.24 -5.68
N MET A 100 -23.44 -11.01 -4.80
CA MET A 100 -23.16 -11.88 -3.64
C MET A 100 -24.34 -11.95 -2.69
N GLN A 101 -25.05 -10.84 -2.49
CA GLN A 101 -26.26 -10.80 -1.66
C GLN A 101 -27.39 -11.64 -2.29
N GLU A 102 -27.61 -11.50 -3.58
CA GLU A 102 -28.68 -12.18 -4.30
C GLU A 102 -28.45 -13.69 -4.41
N HIS A 103 -27.21 -14.11 -4.70
CA HIS A 103 -26.93 -15.51 -5.05
C HIS A 103 -26.30 -16.30 -3.90
N MET A 104 -25.62 -15.64 -2.98
CA MET A 104 -24.87 -16.29 -1.90
C MET A 104 -25.42 -15.99 -0.51
N GLY A 105 -26.51 -15.21 -0.42
CA GLY A 105 -27.16 -14.87 0.85
C GLY A 105 -26.28 -14.08 1.81
N LYS A 106 -25.31 -13.30 1.28
CA LYS A 106 -24.44 -12.44 2.11
C LYS A 106 -25.22 -11.27 2.68
N ASP A 107 -24.88 -10.88 3.92
CA ASP A 107 -25.50 -9.74 4.58
C ASP A 107 -25.24 -8.44 3.82
N LYS A 108 -26.16 -7.48 3.97
CA LYS A 108 -26.06 -6.14 3.35
C LYS A 108 -24.82 -5.37 3.78
N ASP A 109 -24.29 -5.68 4.96
CA ASP A 109 -23.09 -5.05 5.53
C ASP A 109 -21.78 -5.66 5.00
N TRP A 110 -21.88 -6.70 4.14
CA TRP A 110 -20.71 -7.23 3.47
C TRP A 110 -20.24 -6.23 2.42
N GLY A 111 -19.06 -5.62 2.64
CA GLY A 111 -18.55 -4.45 1.89
C GLY A 111 -18.23 -4.68 0.42
N GLY A 112 -18.44 -5.88 -0.12
CA GLY A 112 -18.23 -6.17 -1.53
C GLY A 112 -16.76 -6.08 -1.95
N THR A 113 -15.82 -6.45 -1.06
CA THR A 113 -14.40 -6.47 -1.40
C THR A 113 -14.16 -7.38 -2.58
N LEU A 114 -13.95 -6.77 -3.75
CA LEU A 114 -13.69 -7.46 -5.00
C LEU A 114 -12.27 -8.01 -5.04
N ILE A 115 -11.30 -7.24 -4.56
CA ILE A 115 -9.89 -7.63 -4.50
C ILE A 115 -9.18 -6.83 -3.41
N HIS A 116 -8.13 -7.37 -2.86
CA HIS A 116 -7.27 -6.69 -1.91
C HIS A 116 -5.84 -7.23 -1.96
N GLY A 117 -4.91 -6.46 -1.42
CA GLY A 117 -3.52 -6.86 -1.31
C GLY A 117 -2.71 -5.94 -0.39
N ARG A 118 -1.46 -6.26 -0.27
CA ARG A 118 -0.45 -5.46 0.42
C ARG A 118 0.53 -4.89 -0.60
N LEU A 119 1.37 -3.96 -0.17
CA LEU A 119 2.41 -3.43 -1.06
C LEU A 119 3.47 -4.47 -1.42
N GLU A 120 3.72 -5.44 -0.55
CA GLU A 120 4.65 -6.56 -0.80
C GLU A 120 4.22 -7.41 -1.99
N ASP A 121 2.94 -7.41 -2.33
CA ASP A 121 2.40 -8.14 -3.47
C ASP A 121 2.75 -7.48 -4.83
N LEU A 122 3.31 -6.27 -4.80
CA LEU A 122 3.60 -5.46 -5.99
C LEU A 122 5.06 -5.59 -6.41
N SER A 123 5.31 -5.57 -7.72
CA SER A 123 6.62 -5.88 -8.29
C SER A 123 7.68 -4.80 -8.06
N LEU A 124 7.26 -3.53 -7.94
CA LEU A 124 8.15 -2.41 -7.66
C LEU A 124 8.53 -2.31 -6.19
N HIS A 125 7.92 -3.13 -5.33
CA HIS A 125 8.22 -3.09 -3.90
C HIS A 125 9.65 -3.53 -3.62
N ASP A 126 10.38 -2.74 -2.81
CA ASP A 126 11.73 -3.08 -2.32
C ASP A 126 11.65 -3.44 -0.82
N GLU A 127 11.80 -4.71 -0.51
CA GLU A 127 11.75 -5.23 0.87
C GLU A 127 12.75 -4.55 1.81
N ARG A 128 13.85 -4.00 1.29
CA ARG A 128 14.84 -3.27 2.09
C ARG A 128 14.31 -1.96 2.67
N MET A 129 13.17 -1.45 2.16
CA MET A 129 12.50 -0.25 2.67
C MET A 129 11.54 -0.56 3.83
N MET A 130 11.30 -1.83 4.12
CA MET A 130 10.43 -2.27 5.21
C MET A 130 11.20 -3.04 6.30
N ASP A 131 10.69 -2.96 7.51
CA ASP A 131 11.09 -3.83 8.61
C ASP A 131 9.96 -4.86 8.83
N VAL A 132 10.21 -6.08 8.38
CA VAL A 132 9.23 -7.17 8.27
C VAL A 132 8.12 -6.78 7.30
N GLU A 133 7.00 -6.25 7.75
CA GLU A 133 5.84 -5.84 6.94
C GLU A 133 5.53 -4.34 7.09
N TRP A 134 6.41 -3.56 7.72
CA TRP A 134 6.14 -2.19 8.14
C TRP A 134 7.14 -1.19 7.60
N PHE A 135 6.66 -0.08 7.09
CA PHE A 135 7.49 1.10 6.90
C PHE A 135 7.83 1.71 8.27
N ASP A 136 9.12 1.86 8.58
CA ASP A 136 9.60 2.38 9.87
C ASP A 136 10.24 3.77 9.70
N LEU A 137 9.46 4.80 9.97
CA LEU A 137 9.91 6.19 9.89
C LEU A 137 10.93 6.58 10.99
N ALA A 138 11.04 5.80 12.05
CA ALA A 138 12.02 6.06 13.09
C ALA A 138 13.42 5.55 12.74
N ARG A 139 13.52 4.54 11.86
CA ARG A 139 14.78 3.85 11.57
C ARG A 139 15.27 4.00 10.14
N THR A 140 14.37 4.27 9.20
CA THR A 140 14.69 4.37 7.78
C THR A 140 14.86 5.84 7.38
N ASP A 141 15.70 6.11 6.37
CA ASP A 141 15.78 7.42 5.73
C ASP A 141 14.41 7.78 5.15
N ASN A 142 13.75 8.79 5.72
CA ASN A 142 12.36 9.10 5.40
C ASN A 142 12.21 9.60 3.96
N LYS A 143 13.21 10.31 3.42
CA LYS A 143 13.17 10.76 2.03
C LYS A 143 13.12 9.56 1.09
N LYS A 144 14.02 8.61 1.24
CA LYS A 144 14.08 7.41 0.40
C LYS A 144 12.84 6.53 0.56
N LEU A 145 12.36 6.36 1.80
CA LEU A 145 11.17 5.57 2.09
C LEU A 145 9.94 6.16 1.40
N ILE A 146 9.76 7.47 1.50
CA ILE A 146 8.60 8.15 0.92
C ILE A 146 8.69 8.24 -0.61
N GLU A 147 9.87 8.46 -1.17
CA GLU A 147 10.12 8.38 -2.62
C GLU A 147 9.76 6.98 -3.15
N HIS A 148 10.19 5.92 -2.44
CA HIS A 148 9.84 4.54 -2.79
C HIS A 148 8.33 4.30 -2.68
N TYR A 149 7.70 4.66 -1.56
CA TYR A 149 6.25 4.51 -1.37
C TYR A 149 5.46 5.26 -2.46
N HIS A 150 5.83 6.49 -2.76
CA HIS A 150 5.23 7.28 -3.83
C HIS A 150 5.38 6.58 -5.20
N GLN A 151 6.57 6.08 -5.50
CA GLN A 151 6.82 5.36 -6.76
C GLN A 151 5.92 4.14 -6.90
N VAL A 152 5.82 3.29 -5.88
CA VAL A 152 4.96 2.10 -5.90
C VAL A 152 3.49 2.49 -6.09
N LEU A 153 3.02 3.53 -5.38
CA LEU A 153 1.65 4.01 -5.52
C LEU A 153 1.36 4.49 -6.95
N MET A 154 2.22 5.37 -7.51
CA MET A 154 1.93 6.06 -8.76
C MET A 154 2.23 5.22 -9.99
N GLN A 155 3.23 4.35 -9.95
CA GLN A 155 3.67 3.60 -11.14
C GLN A 155 3.09 2.19 -11.19
N GLU A 156 2.59 1.65 -10.08
CA GLU A 156 2.05 0.29 -10.06
C GLU A 156 0.64 0.21 -9.45
N LEU A 157 0.43 0.64 -8.20
CA LEU A 157 -0.84 0.40 -7.52
C LEU A 157 -2.02 1.17 -8.14
N VAL A 158 -1.86 2.47 -8.40
CA VAL A 158 -2.95 3.26 -9.01
C VAL A 158 -3.27 2.76 -10.43
N PRO A 159 -2.30 2.51 -11.32
CA PRO A 159 -2.56 1.86 -12.61
C PRO A 159 -3.21 0.48 -12.49
N LEU A 160 -2.79 -0.33 -11.52
CA LEU A 160 -3.43 -1.62 -11.25
C LEU A 160 -4.91 -1.42 -10.89
N MET A 161 -5.22 -0.55 -9.92
CA MET A 161 -6.60 -0.25 -9.53
C MET A 161 -7.43 0.24 -10.73
N ASP A 162 -6.85 1.09 -11.59
CA ASP A 162 -7.52 1.57 -12.80
C ASP A 162 -7.88 0.41 -13.75
N SER A 163 -6.98 -0.55 -13.90
CA SER A 163 -7.20 -1.72 -14.76
C SER A 163 -8.29 -2.65 -14.23
N LEU A 164 -8.49 -2.71 -12.90
CA LEU A 164 -9.46 -3.60 -12.24
C LEU A 164 -10.92 -3.11 -12.38
N GLU A 165 -11.18 -2.04 -13.11
CA GLU A 165 -12.53 -1.63 -13.48
C GLU A 165 -13.24 -2.69 -14.33
N ASP A 166 -12.53 -3.38 -15.21
CA ASP A 166 -13.04 -4.56 -15.92
C ASP A 166 -12.87 -5.82 -15.06
N LEU A 167 -13.97 -6.52 -14.78
CA LEU A 167 -13.96 -7.78 -14.02
C LEU A 167 -13.11 -8.87 -14.67
N ARG A 168 -12.89 -8.83 -15.99
CA ARG A 168 -11.96 -9.75 -16.66
C ARG A 168 -10.52 -9.53 -16.22
N ASN A 169 -10.14 -8.27 -15.98
CA ASN A 169 -8.82 -7.94 -15.46
C ASN A 169 -8.67 -8.42 -14.01
N VAL A 170 -9.75 -8.44 -13.22
CA VAL A 170 -9.75 -9.03 -11.87
C VAL A 170 -9.40 -10.52 -11.95
N LEU A 171 -10.06 -11.27 -12.85
CA LEU A 171 -9.72 -12.69 -13.05
C LEU A 171 -8.28 -12.89 -13.51
N ALA A 172 -7.83 -12.08 -14.47
CA ALA A 172 -6.45 -12.15 -14.97
C ALA A 172 -5.44 -11.88 -13.84
N TYR A 173 -5.67 -10.87 -13.01
CA TYR A 173 -4.82 -10.53 -11.88
C TYR A 173 -4.80 -11.63 -10.81
N GLU A 174 -5.96 -12.15 -10.40
CA GLU A 174 -6.03 -13.26 -9.44
C GLU A 174 -5.32 -14.52 -9.98
N ARG A 175 -5.42 -14.77 -11.28
CA ARG A 175 -4.72 -15.88 -11.94
C ARG A 175 -3.19 -15.73 -11.88
N THR A 176 -2.67 -14.51 -12.09
CA THR A 176 -1.21 -14.26 -11.97
C THR A 176 -0.68 -14.50 -10.56
N ARG A 177 -1.55 -14.42 -9.55
CA ARG A 177 -1.25 -14.70 -8.14
C ARG A 177 -1.46 -16.17 -7.75
N GLY A 178 -1.87 -17.01 -8.66
CA GLY A 178 -2.20 -18.41 -8.38
C GLY A 178 -3.51 -18.60 -7.60
N HIS A 179 -4.40 -17.63 -7.62
CA HIS A 179 -5.67 -17.62 -6.87
C HIS A 179 -6.88 -18.05 -7.71
N HIS A 180 -6.68 -18.86 -8.73
CA HIS A 180 -7.74 -19.30 -9.67
C HIS A 180 -8.79 -20.24 -9.04
N ASP A 181 -8.51 -20.82 -7.88
CA ASP A 181 -9.39 -21.71 -7.13
C ASP A 181 -10.09 -21.03 -5.92
N THR A 182 -9.92 -19.72 -5.79
CA THR A 182 -10.53 -18.99 -4.66
C THR A 182 -12.04 -18.78 -4.89
N PRO A 183 -12.87 -18.76 -3.82
CA PRO A 183 -14.30 -18.44 -3.94
C PRO A 183 -14.55 -17.12 -4.67
N ARG A 184 -13.67 -16.14 -4.52
CA ARG A 184 -13.76 -14.84 -5.21
C ARG A 184 -13.59 -14.99 -6.71
N TYR A 185 -12.55 -15.70 -7.14
CA TYR A 185 -12.30 -15.97 -8.56
C TYR A 185 -13.50 -16.64 -9.20
N ILE A 186 -13.98 -17.74 -8.61
CA ILE A 186 -15.15 -18.48 -9.08
C ILE A 186 -16.38 -17.57 -9.18
N THR A 187 -16.61 -16.74 -8.16
CA THR A 187 -17.75 -15.82 -8.13
C THR A 187 -17.69 -14.80 -9.26
N VAL A 188 -16.53 -14.19 -9.49
CA VAL A 188 -16.34 -13.21 -10.57
C VAL A 188 -16.51 -13.88 -11.94
N ALA A 189 -16.02 -15.10 -12.13
CA ALA A 189 -16.24 -15.87 -13.35
C ALA A 189 -17.74 -16.14 -13.57
N CYS A 190 -18.48 -16.53 -12.53
CA CYS A 190 -19.94 -16.69 -12.59
C CYS A 190 -20.67 -15.38 -12.96
N MET A 191 -20.29 -14.25 -12.39
CA MET A 191 -20.85 -12.94 -12.74
C MET A 191 -20.66 -12.58 -14.20
N LEU A 192 -19.53 -12.98 -14.79
CA LEU A 192 -19.22 -12.78 -16.21
C LEU A 192 -19.92 -13.81 -17.12
N GLY A 193 -20.59 -14.82 -16.56
CA GLY A 193 -21.18 -15.94 -17.31
C GLY A 193 -20.16 -16.92 -17.88
N ASP A 194 -18.92 -16.87 -17.39
CA ASP A 194 -17.84 -17.76 -17.82
C ASP A 194 -17.83 -19.04 -16.97
N MET A 195 -18.75 -19.94 -17.31
CA MET A 195 -18.92 -21.19 -16.56
C MET A 195 -17.74 -22.16 -16.74
N ALA A 196 -17.01 -22.08 -17.86
CA ALA A 196 -15.81 -22.88 -18.07
C ALA A 196 -14.69 -22.45 -17.12
N GLU A 197 -14.52 -21.16 -16.94
CA GLU A 197 -13.56 -20.57 -16.02
C GLU A 197 -13.93 -20.83 -14.55
N ALA A 198 -15.23 -20.84 -14.22
CA ALA A 198 -15.70 -21.12 -12.86
C ALA A 198 -15.53 -22.59 -12.43
N GLN A 199 -15.30 -23.51 -13.37
CA GLN A 199 -15.16 -24.96 -13.13
C GLN A 199 -13.71 -25.44 -13.21
N ALA A 200 -12.78 -24.61 -13.67
CA ALA A 200 -11.37 -24.95 -13.83
C ALA A 200 -10.61 -24.87 -12.51
#